data_3df0eccfaca60317f5faae61183013b3
#
_entry.id   3df0eccfaca60317f5faae61183013b3
#
_cell.length_a   1.000
_cell.length_b   1.000
_cell.length_c   1.000
_cell.angle_alpha   90.00
_cell.angle_beta   90.00
_cell.angle_gamma   90.00
#
_symmetry.space_group_name_H-M   'P 1'
#
loop_
_entity.id
_entity.type
_entity.pdbx_description
1 polymer ?
#
loop_
_entity_poly.entity_id
_entity_poly.type
_entity_poly.pdbx_seq_one_letter_code
_entity_poly.pdbx_strand_id
1 'polypeptide(L)'
;VQATPWSPGNSIAQVVASRAMGARVRATLNFRAQIRISHEDPFMRFPPRRAFASVILLIATQTAFAQTPKTVLLEDLTWTELRDQIQAGKTTIIVPIGGTEQSGPDVALGKHNARVKVLSQRIAEGLGNAIVAPVIAYVPEGGYAPPTSHMRFPGTITVPDDVFEKTLDSAANSFKVHGFTNVVFLGDHGGYQNDVRRVVAQLNKSWAGSNARAFVPPAYYGTSSDGYAQILRQHGVNDAEIGTHAGLADTSLLLAVAPQMVRLERLRTGPKLGPADGVYGGDPRHSSVELGQLGVDAIVSRTIDDIRKETASR
;
A
#
# COMPACT_ATOMS: atom_id res chain seq x y z
N VAL A 1 26.10 -34.98 19.98
CA VAL A 1 24.69 -35.11 20.31
C VAL A 1 23.93 -35.20 18.99
N GLN A 2 23.43 -36.41 18.69
CA GLN A 2 22.77 -36.75 17.42
C GLN A 2 21.37 -36.13 17.37
N ALA A 3 21.07 -35.46 16.27
CA ALA A 3 19.75 -34.95 15.95
C ALA A 3 18.84 -36.10 15.45
N THR A 4 17.69 -36.30 16.10
CA THR A 4 16.63 -37.19 15.63
C THR A 4 15.78 -36.53 14.56
N PRO A 5 15.33 -37.26 13.51
CA PRO A 5 14.49 -36.70 12.46
C PRO A 5 13.03 -36.52 12.93
N TRP A 6 12.46 -35.38 12.59
CA TRP A 6 11.05 -35.06 12.78
C TRP A 6 10.16 -35.89 11.83
N SER A 7 9.17 -36.62 12.39
CA SER A 7 8.18 -37.40 11.65
C SER A 7 6.83 -36.70 11.71
N PRO A 8 6.10 -36.50 10.59
CA PRO A 8 4.76 -35.90 10.64
C PRO A 8 3.72 -36.98 10.97
N GLY A 9 3.23 -36.96 12.21
CA GLY A 9 2.15 -37.82 12.69
C GLY A 9 0.82 -37.11 12.72
N ASN A 10 -0.06 -37.58 11.87
CA ASN A 10 -1.53 -37.69 11.92
C ASN A 10 -2.41 -36.75 12.76
N SER A 11 -3.46 -36.30 12.04
CA SER A 11 -4.83 -36.09 12.54
C SER A 11 -5.25 -34.73 13.02
N ILE A 12 -5.58 -33.87 12.05
CA ILE A 12 -6.57 -32.77 12.23
C ILE A 12 -7.94 -33.24 11.64
N ALA A 13 -8.42 -34.38 12.08
CA ALA A 13 -9.71 -34.92 11.62
C ALA A 13 -10.68 -35.26 12.74
N GLN A 14 -10.45 -34.90 14.00
CA GLN A 14 -11.31 -35.30 15.10
C GLN A 14 -11.78 -34.21 16.08
N VAL A 15 -11.73 -32.93 15.76
CA VAL A 15 -12.23 -31.86 16.65
C VAL A 15 -13.45 -31.09 16.09
N VAL A 16 -14.08 -31.52 15.01
CA VAL A 16 -15.28 -30.82 14.43
C VAL A 16 -16.59 -31.62 14.65
N ALA A 17 -16.63 -32.59 15.52
CA ALA A 17 -17.84 -33.41 15.74
C ALA A 17 -18.36 -33.41 17.18
N SER A 18 -18.45 -32.27 17.86
CA SER A 18 -19.22 -32.18 19.11
C SER A 18 -19.53 -30.75 19.55
N ARG A 19 -20.32 -30.01 18.77
CA ARG A 19 -21.13 -28.84 19.25
C ARG A 19 -22.12 -28.38 18.19
N ALA A 20 -23.02 -29.24 17.79
CA ALA A 20 -24.21 -28.85 17.02
C ALA A 20 -25.44 -29.53 17.65
N MET A 21 -25.82 -29.10 18.86
CA MET A 21 -27.11 -29.45 19.44
C MET A 21 -27.63 -28.26 20.25
N GLY A 22 -28.75 -27.73 19.80
CA GLY A 22 -29.61 -26.90 20.64
C GLY A 22 -29.73 -25.41 20.27
N ALA A 23 -30.55 -25.06 19.26
CA ALA A 23 -31.51 -23.96 19.34
C ALA A 23 -32.38 -23.93 18.05
N ARG A 24 -33.40 -24.76 18.00
CA ARG A 24 -34.55 -24.56 17.09
C ARG A 24 -35.50 -23.60 17.79
N VAL A 25 -35.51 -22.34 17.39
CA VAL A 25 -36.59 -21.43 17.71
C VAL A 25 -37.68 -21.61 16.64
N ARG A 26 -38.78 -22.26 17.03
CA ARG A 26 -40.05 -22.27 16.25
C ARG A 26 -40.78 -20.96 16.53
N ALA A 27 -40.84 -20.08 15.58
CA ALA A 27 -41.79 -18.99 15.56
C ALA A 27 -43.03 -19.46 14.76
N THR A 28 -44.07 -19.96 15.45
CA THR A 28 -45.42 -20.18 14.87
C THR A 28 -46.22 -18.90 15.06
N LEU A 29 -46.41 -18.16 13.99
CA LEU A 29 -47.38 -17.07 13.91
C LEU A 29 -48.76 -17.66 13.57
N ASN A 30 -49.59 -17.84 14.61
CA ASN A 30 -51.02 -18.10 14.45
C ASN A 30 -51.75 -16.78 14.25
N PHE A 31 -52.12 -16.48 13.01
CA PHE A 31 -53.11 -15.45 12.69
C PHE A 31 -54.44 -16.15 12.42
N ARG A 32 -55.31 -16.26 13.44
CA ARG A 32 -56.74 -16.56 13.28
C ARG A 32 -57.51 -15.22 13.22
N ALA A 33 -57.80 -14.78 12.04
CA ALA A 33 -58.82 -13.74 11.85
C ALA A 33 -60.21 -14.39 11.90
N GLN A 34 -60.95 -14.13 12.95
CA GLN A 34 -62.37 -14.48 13.02
C GLN A 34 -63.16 -13.47 12.18
N ILE A 35 -63.66 -13.90 11.03
CA ILE A 35 -64.68 -13.18 10.28
C ILE A 35 -66.04 -13.52 10.90
N ARG A 36 -66.66 -12.55 11.60
CA ARG A 36 -68.08 -12.58 11.95
C ARG A 36 -68.87 -12.19 10.72
N ILE A 37 -69.64 -13.12 10.16
CA ILE A 37 -70.67 -12.86 9.17
C ILE A 37 -71.94 -12.45 9.92
N SER A 38 -72.34 -11.19 9.81
CA SER A 38 -73.71 -10.74 10.15
C SER A 38 -74.52 -10.72 8.88
N HIS A 39 -75.61 -11.51 8.92
CA HIS A 39 -76.67 -11.50 7.93
C HIS A 39 -77.47 -10.18 8.00
N GLU A 40 -78.00 -9.84 6.84
CA GLU A 40 -79.03 -8.86 6.48
C GLU A 40 -78.48 -7.61 5.80
N ASP A 41 -78.62 -7.53 4.45
CA ASP A 41 -79.70 -6.92 3.73
C ASP A 41 -79.58 -7.06 2.20
N PRO A 42 -80.70 -7.29 1.47
CA PRO A 42 -80.66 -7.46 0.02
C PRO A 42 -81.02 -6.11 -0.66
N PHE A 43 -80.27 -5.74 -1.62
CA PHE A 43 -80.48 -4.69 -2.63
C PHE A 43 -79.23 -3.76 -2.72
N MET A 44 -78.23 -4.22 -3.46
CA MET A 44 -77.46 -3.24 -4.25
C MET A 44 -76.96 -3.86 -5.56
N ARG A 45 -77.30 -3.13 -6.61
CA ARG A 45 -77.04 -3.43 -8.01
C ARG A 45 -75.54 -3.52 -8.32
N PHE A 46 -75.13 -4.55 -9.05
CA PHE A 46 -73.84 -4.66 -9.62
C PHE A 46 -73.58 -3.61 -10.71
N PRO A 47 -72.52 -2.79 -10.64
CA PRO A 47 -71.98 -2.11 -11.81
C PRO A 47 -71.07 -3.02 -12.61
N PRO A 48 -70.84 -2.73 -13.90
CA PRO A 48 -70.29 -3.68 -14.86
C PRO A 48 -68.81 -3.92 -14.69
N ARG A 49 -68.45 -5.14 -15.06
CA ARG A 49 -67.06 -5.61 -15.24
C ARG A 49 -66.17 -4.56 -15.93
N ARG A 50 -65.21 -3.99 -15.23
CA ARG A 50 -63.99 -3.47 -15.83
C ARG A 50 -62.85 -3.45 -14.79
N ALA A 51 -61.70 -3.98 -15.24
CA ALA A 51 -60.36 -3.79 -14.71
C ALA A 51 -59.99 -4.51 -13.39
N PHE A 52 -59.70 -5.81 -13.49
CA PHE A 52 -58.63 -6.37 -12.64
C PHE A 52 -57.32 -5.73 -13.10
N ALA A 53 -56.93 -4.66 -12.44
CA ALA A 53 -55.57 -4.16 -12.54
C ALA A 53 -54.66 -5.13 -11.78
N SER A 54 -53.95 -5.97 -12.52
CA SER A 54 -52.85 -6.78 -11.99
C SER A 54 -51.81 -5.84 -11.47
N VAL A 55 -51.77 -5.61 -10.15
CA VAL A 55 -50.63 -5.02 -9.48
C VAL A 55 -49.53 -6.07 -9.50
N ILE A 56 -48.76 -6.08 -10.58
CA ILE A 56 -47.45 -6.78 -10.62
C ILE A 56 -46.56 -5.97 -9.68
N LEU A 57 -46.42 -6.45 -8.45
CA LEU A 57 -45.43 -5.98 -7.51
C LEU A 57 -44.04 -6.38 -8.09
N LEU A 58 -43.45 -5.47 -8.87
CA LEU A 58 -42.07 -5.58 -9.28
C LEU A 58 -41.23 -5.49 -7.98
N ILE A 59 -40.91 -6.63 -7.38
CA ILE A 59 -39.85 -6.73 -6.41
C ILE A 59 -38.58 -6.55 -7.24
N ALA A 60 -38.13 -5.31 -7.39
CA ALA A 60 -36.80 -4.99 -7.80
C ALA A 60 -35.89 -5.53 -6.69
N THR A 61 -35.41 -6.77 -6.85
CA THR A 61 -34.25 -7.25 -6.13
C THR A 61 -33.11 -6.34 -6.54
N GLN A 62 -32.91 -5.27 -5.77
CA GLN A 62 -31.65 -4.53 -5.81
C GLN A 62 -30.60 -5.54 -5.32
N THR A 63 -29.99 -6.27 -6.26
CA THR A 63 -28.71 -6.87 -6.01
C THR A 63 -27.81 -5.70 -5.66
N ALA A 64 -27.58 -5.51 -4.36
CA ALA A 64 -26.54 -4.63 -3.88
C ALA A 64 -25.24 -5.24 -4.42
N PHE A 65 -24.84 -4.82 -5.61
CA PHE A 65 -23.48 -5.00 -6.06
C PHE A 65 -22.65 -4.29 -5.00
N ALA A 66 -21.95 -5.06 -4.16
CA ALA A 66 -20.95 -4.51 -3.27
C ALA A 66 -20.04 -3.66 -4.16
N GLN A 67 -20.06 -2.34 -3.93
CA GLN A 67 -19.22 -1.45 -4.73
C GLN A 67 -17.78 -1.88 -4.49
N THR A 68 -17.09 -2.21 -5.56
CA THR A 68 -15.64 -2.47 -5.49
C THR A 68 -14.99 -1.30 -4.76
N PRO A 69 -14.20 -1.55 -3.71
CA PRO A 69 -13.57 -0.48 -2.96
C PRO A 69 -12.81 0.46 -3.90
N LYS A 70 -12.99 1.77 -3.71
CA LYS A 70 -12.24 2.79 -4.45
C LYS A 70 -10.83 2.89 -3.86
N THR A 71 -10.07 1.81 -3.90
CA THR A 71 -8.68 1.76 -3.43
C THR A 71 -7.75 1.38 -4.57
N VAL A 72 -6.53 1.86 -4.49
CA VAL A 72 -5.41 1.41 -5.33
C VAL A 72 -4.47 0.46 -4.57
N LEU A 73 -4.72 0.21 -3.29
CA LEU A 73 -3.89 -0.66 -2.46
C LEU A 73 -4.33 -2.12 -2.65
N LEU A 74 -3.40 -2.97 -3.08
CA LEU A 74 -3.65 -4.40 -3.32
C LEU A 74 -4.14 -5.11 -2.06
N GLU A 75 -3.60 -4.77 -0.90
CA GLU A 75 -3.91 -5.39 0.39
C GLU A 75 -5.34 -5.13 0.88
N ASP A 76 -6.03 -4.14 0.29
CA ASP A 76 -7.43 -3.80 0.60
C ASP A 76 -8.43 -4.48 -0.36
N LEU A 77 -7.94 -5.22 -1.37
CA LEU A 77 -8.75 -5.87 -2.38
C LEU A 77 -8.87 -7.38 -2.12
N THR A 78 -10.05 -7.93 -2.39
CA THR A 78 -10.20 -9.37 -2.53
C THR A 78 -9.58 -9.83 -3.85
N TRP A 79 -9.25 -11.13 -3.97
CA TRP A 79 -8.66 -11.65 -5.20
C TRP A 79 -9.57 -11.49 -6.43
N THR A 80 -10.89 -11.51 -6.25
CA THR A 80 -11.88 -11.30 -7.31
C THR A 80 -11.91 -9.83 -7.76
N GLU A 81 -11.89 -8.89 -6.83
CA GLU A 81 -11.82 -7.46 -7.13
C GLU A 81 -10.53 -7.10 -7.85
N LEU A 82 -9.40 -7.66 -7.42
CA LEU A 82 -8.13 -7.47 -8.11
C LEU A 82 -8.16 -8.01 -9.54
N ARG A 83 -8.67 -9.25 -9.74
CA ARG A 83 -8.84 -9.85 -11.06
C ARG A 83 -9.66 -8.94 -11.97
N ASP A 84 -10.79 -8.45 -11.48
CA ASP A 84 -11.70 -7.60 -12.25
C ASP A 84 -11.06 -6.25 -12.61
N GLN A 85 -10.26 -5.67 -11.70
CA GLN A 85 -9.49 -4.46 -11.97
C GLN A 85 -8.39 -4.67 -13.02
N ILE A 86 -7.68 -5.82 -13.00
CA ILE A 86 -6.69 -6.17 -14.02
C ILE A 86 -7.38 -6.33 -15.38
N GLN A 87 -8.53 -7.03 -15.44
CA GLN A 87 -9.32 -7.18 -16.66
C GLN A 87 -9.85 -5.85 -17.20
N ALA A 88 -10.13 -4.89 -16.30
CA ALA A 88 -10.51 -3.52 -16.66
C ALA A 88 -9.33 -2.63 -17.08
N GLY A 89 -8.11 -3.18 -17.20
CA GLY A 89 -6.93 -2.48 -17.72
C GLY A 89 -5.96 -1.92 -16.67
N LYS A 90 -6.15 -2.21 -15.37
CA LYS A 90 -5.14 -1.86 -14.36
C LYS A 90 -4.01 -2.89 -14.36
N THR A 91 -3.12 -2.77 -15.33
CA THR A 91 -2.02 -3.72 -15.57
C THR A 91 -0.65 -3.25 -15.10
N THR A 92 -0.59 -2.11 -14.41
CA THR A 92 0.62 -1.61 -13.77
C THR A 92 0.57 -1.91 -12.26
N ILE A 93 1.60 -2.55 -11.72
CA ILE A 93 1.79 -2.74 -10.28
C ILE A 93 2.98 -1.92 -9.80
N ILE A 94 2.76 -1.08 -8.80
CA ILE A 94 3.82 -0.34 -8.12
C ILE A 94 4.24 -1.15 -6.89
N VAL A 95 5.53 -1.48 -6.78
CA VAL A 95 6.13 -2.17 -5.66
C VAL A 95 6.90 -1.17 -4.81
N PRO A 96 6.31 -0.68 -3.71
CA PRO A 96 6.99 0.27 -2.83
C PRO A 96 8.04 -0.45 -1.97
N ILE A 97 9.24 0.12 -1.92
CA ILE A 97 10.35 -0.39 -1.13
C ILE A 97 10.73 0.69 -0.12
N GLY A 98 10.52 0.40 1.14
CA GLY A 98 10.82 1.30 2.25
C GLY A 98 12.16 1.01 2.90
N GLY A 99 12.11 0.62 4.15
CA GLY A 99 13.20 0.34 5.06
C GLY A 99 12.82 0.70 6.48
N THR A 100 13.35 -0.04 7.44
CA THR A 100 13.15 0.24 8.87
C THR A 100 14.52 0.58 9.47
N GLU A 101 14.78 1.88 9.59
CA GLU A 101 16.09 2.39 10.02
C GLU A 101 15.96 3.55 11.01
N GLN A 102 17.02 3.79 11.74
CA GLN A 102 17.17 5.00 12.53
C GLN A 102 17.14 6.26 11.64
N SER A 103 16.57 7.34 12.14
CA SER A 103 16.53 8.66 11.48
C SER A 103 16.63 9.78 12.51
N GLY A 104 17.65 9.69 13.38
CA GLY A 104 17.77 10.54 14.55
C GLY A 104 16.81 10.17 15.67
N PRO A 105 16.91 10.82 16.84
CA PRO A 105 16.14 10.46 18.04
C PRO A 105 14.66 10.90 17.98
N ASP A 106 14.31 11.77 17.03
CA ASP A 106 13.00 12.43 17.00
C ASP A 106 12.09 11.95 15.83
N VAL A 107 12.58 11.03 15.02
CA VAL A 107 11.86 10.46 13.89
C VAL A 107 11.65 8.96 14.09
N ALA A 108 10.44 8.48 13.83
CA ALA A 108 10.12 7.06 13.96
C ALA A 108 10.85 6.21 12.92
N LEU A 109 11.24 4.98 13.31
CA LEU A 109 12.03 4.04 12.51
C LEU A 109 11.43 3.69 11.15
N GLY A 110 10.11 3.71 11.01
CA GLY A 110 9.38 3.38 9.78
C GLY A 110 9.21 4.55 8.80
N LYS A 111 10.05 5.58 8.84
CA LYS A 111 10.00 6.76 7.97
C LYS A 111 9.83 6.39 6.49
N HIS A 112 10.70 5.57 5.97
CA HIS A 112 10.68 5.16 4.56
C HIS A 112 9.43 4.37 4.20
N ASN A 113 8.97 3.48 5.10
CA ASN A 113 7.75 2.70 4.87
C ASN A 113 6.51 3.58 4.75
N ALA A 114 6.37 4.56 5.64
CA ALA A 114 5.23 5.50 5.61
C ALA A 114 5.28 6.40 4.36
N ARG A 115 6.47 6.95 4.04
CA ARG A 115 6.64 7.86 2.92
C ARG A 115 6.38 7.16 1.58
N VAL A 116 7.02 6.03 1.34
CA VAL A 116 6.83 5.30 0.08
C VAL A 116 5.39 4.81 -0.10
N LYS A 117 4.70 4.41 0.97
CA LYS A 117 3.28 4.00 0.90
C LYS A 117 2.41 5.15 0.39
N VAL A 118 2.51 6.32 1.00
CA VAL A 118 1.71 7.50 0.62
C VAL A 118 2.05 7.99 -0.79
N LEU A 119 3.34 8.08 -1.13
CA LEU A 119 3.76 8.53 -2.46
C LEU A 119 3.34 7.55 -3.55
N SER A 120 3.49 6.23 -3.34
CA SER A 120 3.03 5.20 -4.28
C SER A 120 1.52 5.26 -4.50
N GLN A 121 0.74 5.49 -3.45
CA GLN A 121 -0.71 5.64 -3.56
C GLN A 121 -1.06 6.86 -4.42
N ARG A 122 -0.48 8.04 -4.15
CA ARG A 122 -0.71 9.25 -4.95
C ARG A 122 -0.30 9.07 -6.41
N ILE A 123 0.82 8.38 -6.66
CA ILE A 123 1.30 8.06 -8.02
C ILE A 123 0.30 7.13 -8.73
N ALA A 124 -0.17 6.06 -8.06
CA ALA A 124 -1.13 5.13 -8.65
C ALA A 124 -2.47 5.79 -8.96
N GLU A 125 -2.97 6.65 -8.07
CA GLU A 125 -4.18 7.45 -8.28
C GLU A 125 -4.03 8.39 -9.48
N GLY A 126 -2.87 9.08 -9.60
CA GLY A 126 -2.57 9.96 -10.71
C GLY A 126 -2.37 9.24 -12.05
N LEU A 127 -1.92 8.00 -12.06
CA LEU A 127 -1.81 7.15 -13.25
C LEU A 127 -3.18 6.63 -13.71
N GLY A 128 -4.06 6.25 -12.78
CA GLY A 128 -5.39 5.72 -13.03
C GLY A 128 -5.45 4.23 -13.40
N ASN A 129 -4.36 3.64 -13.91
CA ASN A 129 -4.25 2.25 -14.33
C ASN A 129 -3.29 1.41 -13.47
N ALA A 130 -2.99 1.86 -12.26
CA ALA A 130 -2.02 1.23 -11.38
C ALA A 130 -2.64 0.73 -10.07
N ILE A 131 -2.05 -0.32 -9.52
CA ILE A 131 -2.29 -0.89 -8.18
C ILE A 131 -0.98 -0.80 -7.40
N VAL A 132 -1.04 -0.65 -6.09
CA VAL A 132 0.10 -0.58 -5.19
C VAL A 132 0.21 -1.87 -4.38
N ALA A 133 1.33 -2.55 -4.47
CA ALA A 133 1.66 -3.73 -3.67
C ALA A 133 1.93 -3.36 -2.19
N PRO A 134 1.92 -4.32 -1.26
CA PRO A 134 2.39 -4.11 0.10
C PRO A 134 3.82 -3.59 0.14
N VAL A 135 4.14 -2.75 1.13
CA VAL A 135 5.48 -2.18 1.29
C VAL A 135 6.50 -3.27 1.66
N ILE A 136 7.62 -3.32 0.96
CA ILE A 136 8.77 -4.13 1.35
C ILE A 136 9.59 -3.35 2.37
N ALA A 137 9.49 -3.74 3.64
CA ALA A 137 10.06 -3.03 4.78
C ALA A 137 11.39 -3.62 5.29
N TYR A 138 11.72 -4.85 4.89
CA TYR A 138 12.96 -5.56 5.23
C TYR A 138 13.92 -5.43 4.06
N VAL A 139 14.93 -4.57 4.22
CA VAL A 139 15.87 -4.18 3.17
C VAL A 139 17.30 -4.18 3.73
N PRO A 140 18.34 -4.12 2.89
CA PRO A 140 19.72 -3.96 3.37
C PRO A 140 19.96 -2.59 4.02
N GLU A 141 20.34 -2.57 5.31
CA GLU A 141 20.63 -1.36 6.10
C GLU A 141 22.01 -1.41 6.78
N GLY A 142 22.85 -2.36 6.40
CA GLY A 142 24.20 -2.58 6.93
C GLY A 142 24.40 -3.97 7.51
N GLY A 143 25.63 -4.24 7.95
CA GLY A 143 26.01 -5.51 8.57
C GLY A 143 25.58 -5.57 10.04
N TYR A 144 25.32 -6.80 10.54
CA TYR A 144 24.98 -7.05 11.94
C TYR A 144 26.11 -7.72 12.74
N ALA A 145 27.19 -8.17 12.09
CA ALA A 145 28.32 -8.84 12.74
C ALA A 145 29.68 -8.42 12.12
N PRO A 146 30.32 -7.34 12.57
CA PRO A 146 29.86 -6.35 13.55
C PRO A 146 28.78 -5.40 12.98
N PRO A 147 28.00 -4.72 13.84
CA PRO A 147 27.03 -3.73 13.38
C PRO A 147 27.69 -2.58 12.62
N THR A 148 27.22 -2.30 11.39
CA THR A 148 27.69 -1.20 10.54
C THR A 148 26.54 -0.31 10.09
N SER A 149 26.84 0.87 9.53
CA SER A 149 25.84 1.82 9.05
C SER A 149 24.71 2.08 10.06
N HIS A 150 23.45 2.03 9.65
CA HIS A 150 22.27 2.25 10.50
C HIS A 150 22.07 1.16 11.55
N MET A 151 22.62 -0.05 11.33
CA MET A 151 22.56 -1.17 12.28
C MET A 151 23.26 -0.91 13.63
N ARG A 152 24.02 0.17 13.75
CA ARG A 152 24.61 0.64 15.03
C ARG A 152 23.56 1.22 15.99
N PHE A 153 22.35 1.49 15.51
CA PHE A 153 21.25 2.07 16.28
C PHE A 153 20.13 1.05 16.51
N PRO A 154 19.59 0.97 17.74
CA PRO A 154 18.52 0.03 18.05
C PRO A 154 17.29 0.24 17.17
N GLY A 155 16.66 -0.86 16.74
CA GLY A 155 15.43 -0.86 15.95
C GLY A 155 15.63 -0.84 14.44
N THR A 156 16.84 -0.59 13.93
CA THR A 156 17.16 -0.81 12.52
C THR A 156 17.12 -2.30 12.20
N ILE A 157 16.50 -2.66 11.07
CA ILE A 157 16.39 -4.05 10.59
C ILE A 157 17.11 -4.16 9.26
N THR A 158 17.92 -5.20 9.10
CA THR A 158 18.61 -5.49 7.84
C THR A 158 18.38 -6.91 7.38
N VAL A 159 18.42 -7.12 6.07
CA VAL A 159 18.52 -8.44 5.43
C VAL A 159 19.70 -8.44 4.47
N PRO A 160 20.30 -9.62 4.17
CA PRO A 160 21.32 -9.73 3.14
C PRO A 160 20.81 -9.31 1.75
N ASP A 161 21.68 -8.75 0.91
CA ASP A 161 21.35 -8.27 -0.43
C ASP A 161 20.68 -9.38 -1.28
N ASP A 162 21.19 -10.61 -1.22
CA ASP A 162 20.66 -11.73 -1.99
C ASP A 162 19.23 -12.14 -1.54
N VAL A 163 18.91 -12.01 -0.25
CA VAL A 163 17.57 -12.26 0.29
C VAL A 163 16.62 -11.16 -0.19
N PHE A 164 17.05 -9.92 -0.17
CA PHE A 164 16.30 -8.78 -0.66
C PHE A 164 16.04 -8.91 -2.17
N GLU A 165 17.05 -9.16 -2.98
CA GLU A 165 16.92 -9.35 -4.42
C GLU A 165 15.97 -10.50 -4.78
N LYS A 166 16.06 -11.65 -4.10
CA LYS A 166 15.15 -12.80 -4.28
C LYS A 166 13.70 -12.44 -3.90
N THR A 167 13.52 -11.62 -2.89
CA THR A 167 12.19 -11.15 -2.50
C THR A 167 11.56 -10.31 -3.60
N LEU A 168 12.31 -9.35 -4.18
CA LEU A 168 11.86 -8.53 -5.30
C LEU A 168 11.56 -9.36 -6.54
N ASP A 169 12.44 -10.30 -6.90
CA ASP A 169 12.26 -11.20 -8.04
C ASP A 169 10.99 -12.05 -7.89
N SER A 170 10.80 -12.65 -6.71
CA SER A 170 9.64 -13.50 -6.42
C SER A 170 8.32 -12.71 -6.47
N ALA A 171 8.31 -11.50 -5.90
CA ALA A 171 7.14 -10.62 -5.94
C ALA A 171 6.79 -10.23 -7.38
N ALA A 172 7.78 -9.82 -8.17
CA ALA A 172 7.59 -9.40 -9.56
C ALA A 172 7.07 -10.55 -10.44
N ASN A 173 7.61 -11.75 -10.29
CA ASN A 173 7.15 -12.93 -11.02
C ASN A 173 5.71 -13.31 -10.62
N SER A 174 5.34 -13.16 -9.35
CA SER A 174 3.96 -13.38 -8.90
C SER A 174 2.99 -12.40 -9.57
N PHE A 175 3.33 -11.12 -9.64
CA PHE A 175 2.51 -10.11 -10.31
C PHE A 175 2.37 -10.38 -11.81
N LYS A 176 3.46 -10.76 -12.49
CA LYS A 176 3.42 -11.16 -13.90
C LYS A 176 2.46 -12.32 -14.15
N VAL A 177 2.50 -13.37 -13.32
CA VAL A 177 1.61 -14.53 -13.43
C VAL A 177 0.14 -14.13 -13.31
N HIS A 178 -0.15 -13.12 -12.50
CA HIS A 178 -1.52 -12.62 -12.30
C HIS A 178 -1.99 -11.62 -13.37
N GLY A 179 -1.15 -11.28 -14.36
CA GLY A 179 -1.55 -10.47 -15.53
C GLY A 179 -1.07 -9.02 -15.50
N PHE A 180 -0.25 -8.62 -14.53
CA PHE A 180 0.42 -7.32 -14.59
C PHE A 180 1.49 -7.33 -15.68
N THR A 181 1.47 -6.30 -16.52
CA THR A 181 2.43 -6.14 -17.62
C THR A 181 3.54 -5.13 -17.30
N ASN A 182 3.31 -4.25 -16.34
CA ASN A 182 4.32 -3.29 -15.88
C ASN A 182 4.54 -3.46 -14.37
N VAL A 183 5.75 -3.82 -13.97
CA VAL A 183 6.17 -3.89 -12.57
C VAL A 183 7.12 -2.75 -12.28
N VAL A 184 6.67 -1.80 -11.48
CA VAL A 184 7.38 -0.53 -11.18
C VAL A 184 7.92 -0.59 -9.76
N PHE A 185 9.22 -0.56 -9.58
CA PHE A 185 9.84 -0.51 -8.26
C PHE A 185 10.12 0.93 -7.85
N LEU A 186 9.61 1.35 -6.68
CA LEU A 186 9.88 2.65 -6.09
C LEU A 186 10.70 2.48 -4.80
N GLY A 187 12.00 2.71 -4.89
CA GLY A 187 12.92 2.60 -3.77
C GLY A 187 13.13 3.93 -3.06
N ASP A 188 12.76 4.01 -1.77
CA ASP A 188 12.76 5.23 -0.98
C ASP A 188 14.08 5.49 -0.23
N HIS A 189 14.99 4.51 -0.17
CA HIS A 189 16.30 4.61 0.47
C HIS A 189 17.46 4.40 -0.53
N GLY A 190 18.59 5.09 -0.31
CA GLY A 190 19.73 5.09 -1.23
C GLY A 190 20.52 3.80 -1.27
N GLY A 191 20.59 3.09 -0.16
CA GLY A 191 21.49 1.97 0.05
C GLY A 191 21.29 0.82 -0.94
N TYR A 192 20.05 0.49 -1.28
CA TYR A 192 19.70 -0.65 -2.14
C TYR A 192 19.37 -0.30 -3.59
N GLN A 193 19.58 0.93 -4.05
CA GLN A 193 19.24 1.32 -5.42
C GLN A 193 19.93 0.48 -6.50
N ASN A 194 21.17 0.04 -6.25
CA ASN A 194 21.91 -0.84 -7.16
C ASN A 194 21.29 -2.24 -7.23
N ASP A 195 20.84 -2.77 -6.10
CA ASP A 195 20.22 -4.09 -5.99
C ASP A 195 18.91 -4.12 -6.80
N VAL A 196 18.06 -3.12 -6.63
CA VAL A 196 16.83 -2.99 -7.40
C VAL A 196 17.10 -2.93 -8.90
N ARG A 197 18.13 -2.18 -9.33
CA ARG A 197 18.52 -2.13 -10.76
C ARG A 197 19.01 -3.48 -11.28
N ARG A 198 19.78 -4.25 -10.48
CA ARG A 198 20.20 -5.61 -10.85
C ARG A 198 19.01 -6.53 -11.03
N VAL A 199 18.06 -6.51 -10.09
CA VAL A 199 16.83 -7.31 -10.18
C VAL A 199 16.03 -6.95 -11.43
N VAL A 200 15.84 -5.68 -11.73
CA VAL A 200 15.13 -5.22 -12.92
C VAL A 200 15.80 -5.73 -14.21
N ALA A 201 17.14 -5.67 -14.27
CA ALA A 201 17.87 -6.19 -15.44
C ALA A 201 17.70 -7.72 -15.61
N GLN A 202 17.74 -8.49 -14.51
CA GLN A 202 17.53 -9.93 -14.51
C GLN A 202 16.10 -10.30 -14.91
N LEU A 203 15.07 -9.62 -14.35
CA LEU A 203 13.68 -9.81 -14.69
C LEU A 203 13.42 -9.57 -16.17
N ASN A 204 13.87 -8.45 -16.72
CA ASN A 204 13.66 -8.11 -18.12
C ASN A 204 14.38 -9.10 -19.05
N LYS A 205 15.54 -9.63 -18.67
CA LYS A 205 16.21 -10.71 -19.39
C LYS A 205 15.39 -11.99 -19.37
N SER A 206 14.86 -12.39 -18.22
CA SER A 206 14.05 -13.62 -18.08
C SER A 206 12.68 -13.50 -18.73
N TRP A 207 12.13 -12.29 -18.85
CA TRP A 207 10.83 -12.01 -19.47
C TRP A 207 10.92 -11.66 -20.96
N ALA A 208 12.10 -11.78 -21.56
CA ALA A 208 12.27 -11.50 -23.00
C ALA A 208 11.25 -12.28 -23.83
N GLY A 209 10.62 -11.59 -24.80
CA GLY A 209 9.55 -12.15 -25.63
C GLY A 209 8.16 -12.21 -24.97
N SER A 210 8.01 -11.82 -23.70
CA SER A 210 6.71 -11.61 -23.07
C SER A 210 6.24 -10.16 -23.20
N ASN A 211 4.99 -9.89 -22.82
CA ASN A 211 4.45 -8.53 -22.76
C ASN A 211 4.74 -7.83 -21.41
N ALA A 212 5.40 -8.51 -20.47
CA ALA A 212 5.72 -7.96 -19.16
C ALA A 212 7.11 -7.32 -19.11
N ARG A 213 7.27 -6.29 -18.31
CA ARG A 213 8.56 -5.66 -18.00
C ARG A 213 8.60 -5.11 -16.59
N ALA A 214 9.80 -4.99 -16.05
CA ALA A 214 10.09 -4.30 -14.81
C ALA A 214 10.92 -3.06 -15.08
N PHE A 215 10.74 -1.99 -14.26
CA PHE A 215 11.59 -0.80 -14.33
C PHE A 215 11.57 0.01 -13.03
N VAL A 216 12.57 0.88 -12.90
CA VAL A 216 12.71 1.87 -11.82
C VAL A 216 12.60 3.25 -12.45
N PRO A 217 11.56 4.05 -12.15
CA PRO A 217 11.48 5.43 -12.62
C PRO A 217 12.64 6.25 -12.01
N PRO A 218 13.55 6.83 -12.82
CA PRO A 218 14.69 7.58 -12.28
C PRO A 218 14.25 8.79 -11.46
N ALA A 219 13.11 9.39 -11.82
CA ALA A 219 12.60 10.57 -11.16
C ALA A 219 12.19 10.33 -9.70
N TYR A 220 11.80 9.11 -9.32
CA TYR A 220 11.38 8.87 -7.93
C TYR A 220 12.50 9.19 -6.94
N TYR A 221 13.59 8.43 -6.99
CA TYR A 221 14.72 8.62 -6.08
C TYR A 221 15.54 9.87 -6.42
N GLY A 222 15.73 10.17 -7.69
CA GLY A 222 16.48 11.36 -8.13
C GLY A 222 15.82 12.68 -7.71
N THR A 223 14.49 12.75 -7.69
CA THR A 223 13.79 13.92 -7.17
C THR A 223 13.79 13.97 -5.65
N SER A 224 13.63 12.85 -4.96
CA SER A 224 13.64 12.81 -3.48
C SER A 224 15.00 13.14 -2.87
N SER A 225 16.08 13.00 -3.64
CA SER A 225 17.44 13.34 -3.24
C SER A 225 17.86 14.72 -3.80
N ASP A 226 18.59 14.75 -4.89
CA ASP A 226 19.19 15.97 -5.43
C ASP A 226 18.14 16.96 -5.96
N GLY A 227 17.07 16.46 -6.57
CA GLY A 227 16.02 17.30 -7.11
C GLY A 227 15.30 18.12 -6.04
N TYR A 228 15.02 17.51 -4.89
CA TYR A 228 14.38 18.21 -3.79
C TYR A 228 15.32 19.19 -3.09
N ALA A 229 16.59 18.86 -2.95
CA ALA A 229 17.60 19.80 -2.47
C ALA A 229 17.67 21.07 -3.31
N GLN A 230 17.56 20.94 -4.65
CA GLN A 230 17.50 22.11 -5.54
C GLN A 230 16.25 22.96 -5.31
N ILE A 231 15.08 22.33 -5.13
CA ILE A 231 13.83 23.01 -4.82
C ILE A 231 13.96 23.79 -3.51
N LEU A 232 14.50 23.17 -2.47
CA LEU A 232 14.71 23.81 -1.18
C LEU A 232 15.63 25.06 -1.27
N ARG A 233 16.73 24.99 -2.04
CA ARG A 233 17.60 26.14 -2.29
C ARG A 233 16.86 27.29 -2.98
N GLN A 234 16.01 26.99 -3.95
CA GLN A 234 15.17 27.98 -4.62
C GLN A 234 14.17 28.67 -3.68
N HIS A 235 13.82 28.00 -2.58
CA HIS A 235 12.97 28.54 -1.50
C HIS A 235 13.77 29.13 -0.33
N GLY A 236 15.07 29.38 -0.53
CA GLY A 236 15.93 30.08 0.44
C GLY A 236 16.45 29.21 1.58
N VAL A 237 16.34 27.87 1.49
CA VAL A 237 16.91 26.97 2.51
C VAL A 237 18.42 26.84 2.31
N ASN A 238 19.16 26.98 3.39
CA ASN A 238 20.61 26.90 3.39
C ASN A 238 21.07 25.44 3.22
N ASP A 239 22.12 25.21 2.45
CA ASP A 239 22.75 23.88 2.26
C ASP A 239 23.15 23.21 3.58
N ALA A 240 23.58 23.99 4.58
CA ALA A 240 23.93 23.49 5.89
C ALA A 240 22.75 22.91 6.68
N GLU A 241 21.49 23.18 6.27
CA GLU A 241 20.28 22.68 6.89
C GLU A 241 19.65 21.51 6.13
N ILE A 242 19.80 21.46 4.79
CA ILE A 242 19.16 20.47 3.93
C ILE A 242 19.50 19.04 4.37
N GLY A 243 20.79 18.70 4.42
CA GLY A 243 21.30 17.40 4.82
C GLY A 243 21.00 16.24 3.86
N THR A 244 21.56 15.08 4.19
CA THR A 244 21.44 13.85 3.38
C THR A 244 20.64 12.75 4.04
N HIS A 245 20.57 12.74 5.39
CA HIS A 245 19.85 11.74 6.19
C HIS A 245 19.39 12.35 7.50
N ALA A 246 18.09 12.24 7.78
CA ALA A 246 17.46 12.82 8.95
C ALA A 246 17.66 14.36 9.10
N GLY A 247 18.09 15.04 8.05
CA GLY A 247 18.18 16.50 7.99
C GLY A 247 16.83 17.16 7.67
N LEU A 248 16.86 18.45 7.35
CA LEU A 248 15.65 19.24 7.04
C LEU A 248 14.86 18.63 5.86
N ALA A 249 15.54 18.26 4.78
CA ALA A 249 14.88 17.70 3.60
C ALA A 249 14.12 16.41 3.91
N ASP A 250 14.81 15.45 4.50
CA ASP A 250 14.26 14.13 4.81
C ASP A 250 13.10 14.21 5.82
N THR A 251 13.27 15.03 6.86
CA THR A 251 12.27 15.24 7.90
C THR A 251 11.05 16.01 7.39
N SER A 252 11.23 17.01 6.52
CA SER A 252 10.13 17.77 5.93
C SER A 252 9.26 16.90 5.01
N LEU A 253 9.86 16.03 4.19
CA LEU A 253 9.10 15.06 3.37
C LEU A 253 8.21 14.18 4.25
N LEU A 254 8.74 13.70 5.38
CA LEU A 254 7.96 12.88 6.30
C LEU A 254 6.83 13.68 6.96
N LEU A 255 7.09 14.93 7.38
CA LEU A 255 6.05 15.80 7.95
C LEU A 255 4.89 16.02 6.99
N ALA A 256 5.13 16.12 5.69
CA ALA A 256 4.09 16.33 4.68
C ALA A 256 3.19 15.10 4.46
N VAL A 257 3.66 13.89 4.79
CA VAL A 257 2.93 12.64 4.50
C VAL A 257 2.52 11.87 5.76
N ALA A 258 3.27 12.02 6.88
CA ALA A 258 3.04 11.29 8.12
C ALA A 258 3.56 12.08 9.34
N PRO A 259 3.00 13.27 9.64
CA PRO A 259 3.51 14.17 10.69
C PRO A 259 3.56 13.54 12.08
N GLN A 260 2.68 12.58 12.38
CA GLN A 260 2.65 11.84 13.65
C GLN A 260 3.94 11.01 13.89
N MET A 261 4.74 10.77 12.86
CA MET A 261 6.00 10.04 12.97
C MET A 261 7.19 10.92 13.40
N VAL A 262 7.02 12.23 13.45
CA VAL A 262 8.04 13.18 13.89
C VAL A 262 7.66 13.74 15.28
N ARG A 263 8.60 13.75 16.21
CA ARG A 263 8.45 14.36 17.53
C ARG A 263 8.81 15.85 17.45
N LEU A 264 8.00 16.60 16.68
CA LEU A 264 8.32 17.94 16.19
C LEU A 264 8.68 18.95 17.29
N GLU A 265 7.93 18.98 18.40
CA GLU A 265 8.23 19.88 19.53
C GLU A 265 9.60 19.57 20.15
N ARG A 266 9.90 18.29 20.35
CA ARG A 266 11.20 17.86 20.90
C ARG A 266 12.33 18.19 19.92
N LEU A 267 12.10 17.99 18.65
CA LEU A 267 13.05 18.31 17.59
C LEU A 267 13.38 19.81 17.55
N ARG A 268 12.37 20.67 17.61
CA ARG A 268 12.54 22.14 17.52
C ARG A 268 13.21 22.76 18.74
N THR A 269 12.90 22.24 19.93
CA THR A 269 13.40 22.78 21.20
C THR A 269 14.70 22.11 21.66
N GLY A 270 15.09 21.01 21.03
CA GLY A 270 16.27 20.23 21.36
C GLY A 270 17.59 20.85 20.87
N PRO A 271 18.71 20.25 21.27
CA PRO A 271 20.01 20.64 20.74
C PRO A 271 20.14 20.32 19.26
N LYS A 272 21.14 20.91 18.60
CA LYS A 272 21.52 20.52 17.25
C LYS A 272 22.01 19.08 17.26
N LEU A 273 21.42 18.24 16.41
CA LEU A 273 21.76 16.84 16.27
C LEU A 273 22.91 16.64 15.27
N GLY A 274 23.62 15.51 15.39
CA GLY A 274 24.75 15.18 14.55
C GLY A 274 24.92 13.68 14.30
N PRO A 275 26.07 13.25 13.74
CA PRO A 275 26.30 11.85 13.39
C PRO A 275 26.23 10.86 14.57
N ALA A 276 26.55 11.32 15.78
CA ALA A 276 26.40 10.51 17.00
C ALA A 276 24.93 10.21 17.32
N ASP A 277 24.04 11.11 16.89
CA ASP A 277 22.59 11.01 17.08
C ASP A 277 21.91 10.34 15.88
N GLY A 278 22.66 9.94 14.85
CA GLY A 278 22.13 9.36 13.61
C GLY A 278 21.63 10.39 12.59
N VAL A 279 22.01 11.66 12.69
CA VAL A 279 21.72 12.71 11.72
C VAL A 279 22.96 13.00 10.88
N TYR A 280 22.89 12.78 9.57
CA TYR A 280 24.03 12.93 8.68
C TYR A 280 23.89 14.14 7.76
N GLY A 281 24.51 15.21 8.18
CA GLY A 281 24.41 16.52 7.54
C GLY A 281 23.05 17.19 7.77
N GLY A 282 23.02 18.51 7.67
CA GLY A 282 21.81 19.29 7.83
C GLY A 282 21.41 19.55 9.28
N ASP A 283 20.28 20.22 9.43
CA ASP A 283 19.65 20.53 10.72
C ASP A 283 18.12 20.39 10.56
N PRO A 284 17.50 19.37 11.18
CA PRO A 284 16.08 19.11 10.99
C PRO A 284 15.16 20.05 11.78
N ARG A 285 15.67 20.95 12.63
CA ARG A 285 14.87 21.78 13.53
C ARG A 285 13.93 22.75 12.82
N HIS A 286 14.28 23.17 11.61
CA HIS A 286 13.44 24.05 10.77
C HIS A 286 12.59 23.26 9.73
N SER A 287 12.50 21.94 9.87
CA SER A 287 11.65 21.14 9.00
C SER A 287 10.18 21.55 9.13
N SER A 288 9.45 21.57 8.01
CA SER A 288 8.04 21.93 8.00
C SER A 288 7.25 21.12 6.97
N VAL A 289 5.92 21.10 7.16
CA VAL A 289 4.98 20.47 6.24
C VAL A 289 5.01 21.18 4.89
N GLU A 290 5.09 22.52 4.87
CA GLU A 290 5.08 23.34 3.66
C GLU A 290 6.29 23.04 2.78
N LEU A 291 7.49 22.98 3.37
CA LEU A 291 8.70 22.60 2.64
C LEU A 291 8.60 21.17 2.12
N GLY A 292 8.09 20.25 2.96
CA GLY A 292 7.88 18.85 2.58
C GLY A 292 6.91 18.68 1.41
N GLN A 293 5.84 19.47 1.38
CA GLN A 293 4.84 19.41 0.30
C GLN A 293 5.44 19.76 -1.08
N LEU A 294 6.38 20.71 -1.13
CA LEU A 294 7.10 21.02 -2.38
C LEU A 294 7.82 19.79 -2.95
N GLY A 295 8.48 19.03 -2.07
CA GLY A 295 9.16 17.80 -2.46
C GLY A 295 8.19 16.71 -2.87
N VAL A 296 7.13 16.49 -2.08
CA VAL A 296 6.09 15.49 -2.37
C VAL A 296 5.47 15.73 -3.75
N ASP A 297 5.06 16.97 -4.05
CA ASP A 297 4.43 17.28 -5.32
C ASP A 297 5.38 17.06 -6.50
N ALA A 298 6.66 17.43 -6.35
CA ALA A 298 7.68 17.23 -7.38
C ALA A 298 7.97 15.73 -7.60
N ILE A 299 8.10 14.93 -6.52
CA ILE A 299 8.34 13.48 -6.61
C ILE A 299 7.16 12.80 -7.32
N VAL A 300 5.93 13.09 -6.89
CA VAL A 300 4.73 12.46 -7.45
C VAL A 300 4.59 12.81 -8.94
N SER A 301 4.63 14.10 -9.30
CA SER A 301 4.40 14.52 -10.68
C SER A 301 5.46 13.98 -11.64
N ARG A 302 6.75 14.12 -11.30
CA ARG A 302 7.85 13.66 -12.16
C ARG A 302 7.87 12.13 -12.29
N THR A 303 7.52 11.40 -11.22
CA THR A 303 7.44 9.94 -11.28
C THR A 303 6.29 9.46 -12.17
N ILE A 304 5.12 10.13 -12.11
CA ILE A 304 4.00 9.86 -13.01
C ILE A 304 4.42 10.04 -14.46
N ASP A 305 5.13 11.14 -14.76
CA ASP A 305 5.59 11.44 -16.13
C ASP A 305 6.59 10.38 -16.63
N ASP A 306 7.53 9.95 -15.79
CA ASP A 306 8.47 8.87 -16.13
C ASP A 306 7.73 7.55 -16.41
N ILE A 307 6.78 7.18 -15.56
CA ILE A 307 6.01 5.95 -15.75
C ILE A 307 5.18 6.01 -17.03
N ARG A 308 4.50 7.13 -17.29
CA ARG A 308 3.72 7.33 -18.52
C ARG A 308 4.59 7.22 -19.76
N LYS A 309 5.74 7.90 -19.79
CA LYS A 309 6.69 7.85 -20.89
C LYS A 309 7.17 6.43 -21.14
N GLU A 310 7.55 5.73 -20.08
CA GLU A 310 8.03 4.35 -20.13
C GLU A 310 6.94 3.38 -20.60
N THR A 311 5.69 3.57 -20.20
CA THR A 311 4.57 2.70 -20.59
C THR A 311 3.98 3.02 -21.97
N ALA A 312 4.14 4.24 -22.48
CA ALA A 312 3.67 4.64 -23.81
C ALA A 312 4.60 4.23 -24.97
N SER A 313 5.85 3.87 -24.70
CA SER A 313 6.86 3.51 -25.70
C SER A 313 6.69 2.09 -26.28
N ARG A 314 5.46 1.53 -26.30
CA ARG A 314 5.11 0.25 -26.86
C ARG A 314 4.19 0.35 -28.06
#